data_9b6d47b3a3dbaeadd7c13c18a557ce0c
#
_entry.id   9b6d47b3a3dbaeadd7c13c18a557ce0c
#
_cell.length_a   1.000
_cell.length_b   1.000
_cell.length_c   1.000
_cell.angle_alpha   90.00
_cell.angle_beta   90.00
_cell.angle_gamma   90.00
#
_symmetry.space_group_name_H-M   'P 1'
#
loop_
_entity.id
_entity.type
_entity.pdbx_description
1 polymer ?
#
loop_
_entity_poly.entity_id
_entity_poly.type
_entity_poly.pdbx_seq_one_letter_code
_entity_poly.pdbx_strand_id
1 'polypeptide(L)'
;MRMEWNNIVTIAPRAFTCGHCGSDIVSEKAFNTSTSGDNQGFIYISHKCTRPNFFDSKGGQTPGSIFGDIVSDIDDELVENMYEEARKCMSVSAHTASVLCCRKLLMHIAVSKEAEEGKNFVYYVEFLSDKNYVPPGAKDWVDHIRTKGNEANHEILLMKKEDAKELISFCGMLLKIVYEFPARITKKTSTTS
;
A
#
# COMPACT_ATOMS: atom_id res chain seq x y z
N MET A 1 -16.50 4.79 -27.50
CA MET A 1 -15.55 5.73 -28.12
C MET A 1 -14.16 5.07 -28.04
N ARG A 2 -13.58 4.68 -29.16
CA ARG A 2 -12.26 4.06 -29.22
C ARG A 2 -11.24 5.20 -29.20
N MET A 3 -10.44 5.31 -28.14
CA MET A 3 -9.34 6.27 -28.10
C MET A 3 -8.24 5.82 -29.07
N GLU A 4 -7.97 6.63 -30.08
CA GLU A 4 -6.81 6.43 -30.96
C GLU A 4 -5.63 7.13 -30.31
N TRP A 5 -4.60 6.37 -30.05
CA TRP A 5 -3.35 6.86 -29.46
C TRP A 5 -2.35 7.12 -30.58
N ASN A 6 -2.15 8.39 -30.88
CA ASN A 6 -1.14 8.85 -31.82
C ASN A 6 0.18 9.11 -31.08
N ASN A 7 1.31 9.02 -31.77
CA ASN A 7 2.66 9.29 -31.24
C ASN A 7 3.23 8.21 -30.27
N ILE A 8 2.95 6.93 -30.55
CA ILE A 8 3.66 5.82 -29.88
C ILE A 8 5.10 5.79 -30.41
N VAL A 9 6.04 5.80 -29.48
CA VAL A 9 7.48 5.66 -29.78
C VAL A 9 8.00 4.37 -29.14
N THR A 10 8.93 3.72 -29.83
CA THR A 10 9.71 2.62 -29.27
C THR A 10 10.97 3.19 -28.64
N ILE A 11 11.21 2.84 -27.39
CA ILE A 11 12.32 3.34 -26.58
C ILE A 11 13.00 2.17 -25.86
N ALA A 12 14.12 2.43 -25.18
CA ALA A 12 14.74 1.44 -24.34
C ALA A 12 13.73 0.91 -23.29
N PRO A 13 13.69 -0.42 -23.04
CA PRO A 13 12.77 -1.01 -22.08
C PRO A 13 12.85 -0.34 -20.72
N ARG A 14 11.71 0.05 -20.17
CA ARG A 14 11.60 0.62 -18.83
C ARG A 14 10.81 -0.30 -17.94
N ALA A 15 11.40 -0.67 -16.80
CA ALA A 15 10.72 -1.37 -15.72
C ALA A 15 10.21 -0.36 -14.68
N PHE A 16 8.98 -0.53 -14.21
CA PHE A 16 8.40 0.30 -13.17
C PHE A 16 7.22 -0.42 -12.49
N THR A 17 6.92 -0.04 -11.25
CA THR A 17 5.69 -0.47 -10.55
C THR A 17 4.57 0.51 -10.88
N CYS A 18 3.44 0.01 -11.38
CA CYS A 18 2.29 0.83 -11.74
C CYS A 18 1.72 1.57 -10.53
N GLY A 19 1.56 2.90 -10.65
CA GLY A 19 1.00 3.74 -9.60
C GLY A 19 -0.51 3.58 -9.38
N HIS A 20 -1.20 2.75 -10.19
CA HIS A 20 -2.63 2.51 -10.08
C HIS A 20 -2.98 1.13 -9.54
N CYS A 21 -2.23 0.10 -9.89
CA CYS A 21 -2.53 -1.28 -9.51
C CYS A 21 -1.39 -2.00 -8.78
N GLY A 22 -0.23 -1.34 -8.61
CA GLY A 22 0.92 -1.92 -7.93
C GLY A 22 1.63 -3.06 -8.65
N SER A 23 1.21 -3.40 -9.89
CA SER A 23 1.87 -4.46 -10.66
C SER A 23 3.18 -3.97 -11.26
N ASP A 24 4.17 -4.86 -11.32
CA ASP A 24 5.41 -4.59 -12.03
C ASP A 24 5.17 -4.66 -13.54
N ILE A 25 5.62 -3.65 -14.23
CA ILE A 25 5.45 -3.41 -15.66
C ILE A 25 6.83 -3.27 -16.30
N VAL A 26 7.00 -3.90 -17.45
CA VAL A 26 8.10 -3.61 -18.37
C VAL A 26 7.50 -3.21 -19.70
N SER A 27 7.90 -2.07 -20.25
CA SER A 27 7.43 -1.60 -21.54
C SER A 27 8.56 -0.95 -22.33
N GLU A 28 8.61 -1.26 -23.61
CA GLU A 28 9.46 -0.60 -24.62
C GLU A 28 8.69 0.42 -25.47
N LYS A 29 7.38 0.57 -25.20
CA LYS A 29 6.49 1.50 -25.92
C LYS A 29 5.95 2.54 -24.98
N ALA A 30 5.97 3.78 -25.39
CA ALA A 30 5.41 4.91 -24.66
C ALA A 30 4.84 5.95 -25.63
N PHE A 31 4.02 6.85 -25.08
CA PHE A 31 3.60 8.06 -25.78
C PHE A 31 4.52 9.20 -25.37
N ASN A 32 5.09 9.87 -26.36
CA ASN A 32 5.89 11.06 -26.09
C ASN A 32 4.97 12.28 -25.88
N THR A 33 5.24 13.04 -24.83
CA THR A 33 4.59 14.34 -24.67
C THR A 33 5.27 15.33 -25.63
N SER A 34 4.47 15.94 -26.50
CA SER A 34 4.96 16.87 -27.52
C SER A 34 5.28 18.28 -27.00
N THR A 35 5.24 18.51 -25.70
CA THR A 35 5.58 19.80 -25.08
C THR A 35 7.08 19.92 -24.87
N SER A 36 7.65 21.07 -25.30
CA SER A 36 9.04 21.44 -25.00
C SER A 36 9.14 22.03 -23.59
N GLY A 37 10.25 21.78 -22.89
CA GLY A 37 10.53 22.29 -21.56
C GLY A 37 10.42 21.27 -20.42
N ASP A 38 10.24 21.74 -19.20
CA ASP A 38 10.24 20.90 -17.98
C ASP A 38 9.11 19.85 -17.94
N ASN A 39 8.14 19.96 -18.82
CA ASN A 39 7.00 19.03 -18.91
C ASN A 39 7.22 17.92 -19.97
N GLN A 40 8.44 17.78 -20.51
CA GLN A 40 8.75 16.65 -21.36
C GLN A 40 8.77 15.35 -20.58
N GLY A 41 8.20 14.30 -21.17
CA GLY A 41 8.20 12.99 -20.56
C GLY A 41 7.53 11.94 -21.42
N PHE A 42 7.31 10.79 -20.82
CA PHE A 42 6.71 9.64 -21.47
C PHE A 42 5.53 9.12 -20.67
N ILE A 43 4.46 8.75 -21.38
CA ILE A 43 3.31 8.06 -20.80
C ILE A 43 3.39 6.59 -21.17
N TYR A 44 3.45 5.73 -20.16
CA TYR A 44 3.40 4.28 -20.30
C TYR A 44 2.02 3.79 -19.87
N ILE A 45 1.42 2.92 -20.67
CA ILE A 45 0.16 2.29 -20.32
C ILE A 45 0.45 0.95 -19.65
N SER A 46 -0.05 0.77 -18.43
CA SER A 46 0.04 -0.52 -17.75
C SER A 46 -0.78 -1.56 -18.51
N HIS A 47 -0.15 -2.66 -18.96
CA HIS A 47 -0.85 -3.77 -19.61
C HIS A 47 -1.71 -4.60 -18.62
N LYS A 48 -1.59 -4.36 -17.32
CA LYS A 48 -2.38 -5.03 -16.28
C LYS A 48 -3.71 -4.32 -15.99
N CYS A 49 -3.69 -2.99 -15.85
CA CYS A 49 -4.89 -2.22 -15.48
C CYS A 49 -5.30 -1.19 -16.55
N THR A 50 -4.59 -1.12 -17.69
CA THR A 50 -4.83 -0.20 -18.82
C THR A 50 -4.78 1.30 -18.47
N ARG A 51 -4.21 1.67 -17.32
CA ARG A 51 -4.09 3.04 -16.86
C ARG A 51 -2.72 3.65 -17.18
N PRO A 52 -2.66 4.97 -17.46
CA PRO A 52 -1.43 5.66 -17.82
C PRO A 52 -0.55 5.94 -16.59
N ASN A 53 0.76 5.85 -16.78
CA ASN A 53 1.77 6.30 -15.83
C ASN A 53 2.68 7.28 -16.56
N PHE A 54 2.75 8.51 -16.11
CA PHE A 54 3.61 9.54 -16.68
C PHE A 54 4.97 9.53 -16.00
N PHE A 55 6.02 9.68 -16.77
CA PHE A 55 7.39 9.88 -16.27
C PHE A 55 7.94 11.17 -16.87
N ASP A 56 8.33 12.08 -16.00
CA ASP A 56 8.97 13.33 -16.40
C ASP A 56 10.42 13.13 -16.88
N SER A 57 11.05 14.20 -17.37
CA SER A 57 12.45 14.18 -17.84
C SER A 57 13.49 13.85 -16.76
N LYS A 58 13.10 14.00 -15.47
CA LYS A 58 13.94 13.68 -14.30
C LYS A 58 13.71 12.27 -13.78
N GLY A 59 12.78 11.52 -14.39
CA GLY A 59 12.42 10.15 -14.02
C GLY A 59 11.36 10.07 -12.92
N GLY A 60 10.77 11.19 -12.51
CA GLY A 60 9.65 11.23 -11.57
C GLY A 60 8.41 10.57 -12.16
N GLN A 61 7.78 9.67 -11.42
CA GLN A 61 6.56 8.95 -11.84
C GLN A 61 5.31 9.59 -11.25
N THR A 62 4.26 9.75 -12.08
CA THR A 62 2.92 10.22 -11.67
C THR A 62 1.83 9.32 -12.26
N PRO A 63 0.94 8.70 -11.46
CA PRO A 63 1.07 8.61 -10.00
C PRO A 63 2.33 7.84 -9.61
N GLY A 64 2.89 8.11 -8.44
CA GLY A 64 4.06 7.39 -7.91
C GLY A 64 3.75 5.90 -7.71
N SER A 65 4.77 5.09 -7.52
CA SER A 65 4.60 3.66 -7.26
C SER A 65 3.74 3.41 -6.02
N ILE A 66 2.81 2.46 -6.10
CA ILE A 66 2.11 1.94 -4.92
C ILE A 66 3.14 1.22 -4.04
N PHE A 67 3.11 1.54 -2.75
CA PHE A 67 3.99 0.92 -1.75
C PHE A 67 3.26 -0.15 -0.94
N GLY A 68 4.00 -1.13 -0.44
CA GLY A 68 3.52 -2.23 0.40
C GLY A 68 3.20 -3.49 -0.41
N ASP A 69 3.17 -4.61 0.30
CA ASP A 69 2.92 -5.92 -0.30
C ASP A 69 1.47 -6.07 -0.75
N ILE A 70 1.25 -6.86 -1.78
CA ILE A 70 -0.07 -7.41 -2.09
C ILE A 70 -0.33 -8.54 -1.09
N VAL A 71 -1.46 -8.51 -0.42
CA VAL A 71 -1.89 -9.56 0.51
C VAL A 71 -3.12 -10.25 -0.10
N SER A 72 -3.08 -11.58 -0.17
CA SER A 72 -4.17 -12.38 -0.70
C SER A 72 -5.06 -12.93 0.41
N ASP A 73 -6.24 -13.44 0.00
CA ASP A 73 -7.14 -14.19 0.89
C ASP A 73 -7.64 -13.41 2.11
N ILE A 74 -7.79 -12.10 1.99
CA ILE A 74 -8.48 -11.27 3.00
C ILE A 74 -9.99 -11.49 2.77
N ASP A 75 -10.64 -12.14 3.72
CA ASP A 75 -12.08 -12.46 3.68
C ASP A 75 -12.98 -11.31 4.18
N ASP A 76 -12.41 -10.25 4.69
CA ASP A 76 -13.09 -9.02 5.11
C ASP A 76 -12.86 -7.91 4.06
N GLU A 77 -13.89 -7.61 3.28
CA GLU A 77 -13.85 -6.60 2.22
C GLU A 77 -13.49 -5.19 2.75
N LEU A 78 -13.91 -4.84 3.96
CA LEU A 78 -13.61 -3.53 4.56
C LEU A 78 -12.11 -3.44 4.90
N VAL A 79 -11.54 -4.53 5.38
CA VAL A 79 -10.10 -4.64 5.68
C VAL A 79 -9.29 -4.54 4.40
N GLU A 80 -9.66 -5.30 3.35
CA GLU A 80 -9.00 -5.28 2.06
C GLU A 80 -9.03 -3.87 1.44
N ASN A 81 -10.21 -3.26 1.37
CA ASN A 81 -10.40 -1.93 0.81
C ASN A 81 -9.62 -0.85 1.57
N MET A 82 -9.61 -0.89 2.91
CA MET A 82 -8.88 0.06 3.73
C MET A 82 -7.36 -0.06 3.55
N TYR A 83 -6.84 -1.29 3.44
CA TYR A 83 -5.42 -1.52 3.17
C TYR A 83 -5.02 -1.02 1.78
N GLU A 84 -5.82 -1.31 0.76
CA GLU A 84 -5.59 -0.82 -0.59
C GLU A 84 -5.67 0.72 -0.68
N GLU A 85 -6.57 1.36 0.09
CA GLU A 85 -6.65 2.82 0.19
C GLU A 85 -5.37 3.39 0.79
N ALA A 86 -4.88 2.82 1.90
CA ALA A 86 -3.62 3.22 2.52
C ALA A 86 -2.45 3.15 1.54
N ARG A 87 -2.34 2.06 0.77
CA ARG A 87 -1.31 1.86 -0.25
C ARG A 87 -1.41 2.87 -1.39
N LYS A 88 -2.63 3.15 -1.88
CA LYS A 88 -2.87 4.13 -2.95
C LYS A 88 -2.56 5.56 -2.53
N CYS A 89 -2.79 5.92 -1.26
CA CYS A 89 -2.40 7.21 -0.72
C CYS A 89 -0.91 7.51 -0.89
N MET A 90 -0.05 6.47 -0.85
CA MET A 90 1.39 6.63 -1.10
C MET A 90 1.70 7.08 -2.52
N SER A 91 0.97 6.58 -3.52
CA SER A 91 1.22 6.89 -4.93
C SER A 91 0.95 8.36 -5.29
N VAL A 92 0.18 9.06 -4.46
CA VAL A 92 -0.13 10.50 -4.60
C VAL A 92 0.50 11.34 -3.49
N SER A 93 1.46 10.78 -2.74
CA SER A 93 2.17 11.44 -1.63
C SER A 93 1.27 11.93 -0.49
N ALA A 94 0.09 11.34 -0.32
CA ALA A 94 -0.84 11.62 0.78
C ALA A 94 -0.46 10.80 2.04
N HIS A 95 0.75 11.04 2.58
CA HIS A 95 1.33 10.20 3.63
C HIS A 95 0.51 10.22 4.93
N THR A 96 -0.01 11.38 5.33
CA THR A 96 -0.87 11.50 6.52
C THR A 96 -2.15 10.68 6.37
N ALA A 97 -2.80 10.72 5.20
CA ALA A 97 -3.98 9.90 4.93
C ALA A 97 -3.65 8.40 4.98
N SER A 98 -2.51 7.99 4.40
CA SER A 98 -2.03 6.62 4.47
C SER A 98 -1.87 6.13 5.91
N VAL A 99 -1.24 6.93 6.78
CA VAL A 99 -1.08 6.62 8.21
C VAL A 99 -2.43 6.49 8.90
N LEU A 100 -3.38 7.39 8.65
CA LEU A 100 -4.72 7.34 9.24
C LEU A 100 -5.49 6.08 8.82
N CYS A 101 -5.42 5.68 7.54
CA CYS A 101 -6.00 4.41 7.07
C CYS A 101 -5.38 3.21 7.77
N CYS A 102 -4.04 3.14 7.86
CA CYS A 102 -3.35 2.07 8.57
C CYS A 102 -3.76 1.98 10.05
N ARG A 103 -3.85 3.10 10.74
CA ARG A 103 -4.29 3.14 12.14
C ARG A 103 -5.70 2.60 12.29
N LYS A 104 -6.64 3.05 11.44
CA LYS A 104 -8.02 2.58 11.47
C LYS A 104 -8.10 1.07 11.21
N LEU A 105 -7.30 0.58 10.26
CA LEU A 105 -7.18 -0.83 9.93
C LEU A 105 -6.70 -1.66 11.14
N LEU A 106 -5.62 -1.24 11.81
CA LEU A 106 -5.08 -1.93 12.99
C LEU A 106 -6.09 -2.00 14.14
N MET A 107 -6.81 -0.90 14.39
CA MET A 107 -7.86 -0.85 15.41
C MET A 107 -9.00 -1.82 15.06
N HIS A 108 -9.44 -1.85 13.80
CA HIS A 108 -10.51 -2.74 13.35
C HIS A 108 -10.09 -4.22 13.48
N ILE A 109 -8.88 -4.58 13.05
CA ILE A 109 -8.36 -5.95 13.20
C ILE A 109 -8.28 -6.35 14.68
N ALA A 110 -7.81 -5.46 15.56
CA ALA A 110 -7.76 -5.77 16.99
C ALA A 110 -9.15 -6.05 17.56
N VAL A 111 -10.15 -5.24 17.23
CA VAL A 111 -11.55 -5.45 17.65
C VAL A 111 -12.11 -6.75 17.08
N SER A 112 -11.86 -7.08 15.82
CA SER A 112 -12.29 -8.36 15.23
C SER A 112 -11.61 -9.58 15.87
N LYS A 113 -10.51 -9.36 16.60
CA LYS A 113 -9.82 -10.37 17.43
C LYS A 113 -10.14 -10.26 18.92
N GLU A 114 -11.30 -9.69 19.25
CA GLU A 114 -11.86 -9.59 20.59
C GLU A 114 -11.19 -8.55 21.51
N ALA A 115 -10.50 -7.53 20.96
CA ALA A 115 -10.08 -6.37 21.74
C ALA A 115 -11.30 -5.55 22.16
N GLU A 116 -11.25 -4.96 23.35
CA GLU A 116 -12.29 -4.08 23.86
C GLU A 116 -12.42 -2.82 22.99
N GLU A 117 -13.66 -2.48 22.62
CA GLU A 117 -13.92 -1.29 21.80
C GLU A 117 -13.72 0.02 22.60
N GLY A 118 -13.55 1.14 21.87
CA GLY A 118 -13.47 2.47 22.46
C GLY A 118 -12.13 2.80 23.13
N LYS A 119 -11.12 1.94 22.98
CA LYS A 119 -9.78 2.19 23.49
C LYS A 119 -8.95 3.07 22.52
N ASN A 120 -7.81 3.55 23.01
CA ASN A 120 -6.87 4.31 22.22
C ASN A 120 -6.04 3.41 21.28
N PHE A 121 -5.35 4.01 20.32
CA PHE A 121 -4.53 3.28 19.34
C PHE A 121 -3.43 2.42 20.00
N VAL A 122 -2.79 2.93 21.03
CA VAL A 122 -1.72 2.23 21.76
C VAL A 122 -2.22 0.90 22.31
N TYR A 123 -3.39 0.89 22.95
CA TYR A 123 -4.02 -0.31 23.48
C TYR A 123 -4.19 -1.39 22.39
N TYR A 124 -4.66 -1.02 21.20
CA TYR A 124 -4.89 -1.99 20.14
C TYR A 124 -3.59 -2.59 19.58
N VAL A 125 -2.54 -1.79 19.49
CA VAL A 125 -1.22 -2.28 19.04
C VAL A 125 -0.61 -3.21 20.09
N GLU A 126 -0.72 -2.87 21.38
CA GLU A 126 -0.30 -3.73 22.50
C GLU A 126 -1.11 -5.03 22.53
N PHE A 127 -2.43 -4.96 22.39
CA PHE A 127 -3.29 -6.15 22.33
C PHE A 127 -2.87 -7.11 21.22
N LEU A 128 -2.63 -6.62 20.00
CA LEU A 128 -2.17 -7.46 18.88
C LEU A 128 -0.82 -8.11 19.17
N SER A 129 0.08 -7.41 19.84
CA SER A 129 1.37 -7.95 20.27
C SER A 129 1.22 -9.02 21.35
N ASP A 130 0.44 -8.75 22.39
CA ASP A 130 0.23 -9.67 23.53
C ASP A 130 -0.49 -10.96 23.11
N LYS A 131 -1.34 -10.87 22.09
CA LYS A 131 -2.03 -12.01 21.47
C LYS A 131 -1.21 -12.74 20.43
N ASN A 132 0.06 -12.38 20.27
CA ASN A 132 1.01 -13.00 19.33
C ASN A 132 0.63 -12.88 17.85
N TYR A 133 -0.18 -11.87 17.47
CA TYR A 133 -0.38 -11.50 16.07
C TYR A 133 0.83 -10.75 15.50
N VAL A 134 1.73 -10.31 16.35
CA VAL A 134 3.02 -9.71 15.99
C VAL A 134 4.13 -10.67 16.42
N PRO A 135 5.11 -10.97 15.55
CA PRO A 135 6.18 -11.91 15.88
C PRO A 135 6.97 -11.50 17.13
N PRO A 136 7.38 -12.44 17.98
CA PRO A 136 8.34 -12.18 19.04
C PRO A 136 9.63 -11.59 18.45
N GLY A 137 10.13 -10.53 19.01
CA GLY A 137 11.30 -9.79 18.48
C GLY A 137 10.95 -8.57 17.62
N ALA A 138 9.69 -8.36 17.27
CA ALA A 138 9.22 -7.13 16.65
C ALA A 138 8.80 -6.06 17.69
N LYS A 139 9.20 -6.22 18.97
CA LYS A 139 8.81 -5.32 20.06
C LYS A 139 9.22 -3.86 19.79
N ASP A 140 10.47 -3.66 19.34
CA ASP A 140 10.97 -2.31 19.04
C ASP A 140 10.16 -1.65 17.92
N TRP A 141 9.71 -2.44 16.94
CA TRP A 141 8.83 -1.97 15.87
C TRP A 141 7.44 -1.62 16.38
N VAL A 142 6.87 -2.45 17.27
CA VAL A 142 5.59 -2.17 17.95
C VAL A 142 5.68 -0.87 18.75
N ASP A 143 6.75 -0.67 19.51
CA ASP A 143 6.98 0.54 20.30
C ASP A 143 7.13 1.78 19.42
N HIS A 144 7.81 1.65 18.27
CA HIS A 144 7.92 2.74 17.30
C HIS A 144 6.56 3.11 16.70
N ILE A 145 5.79 2.13 16.23
CA ILE A 145 4.43 2.31 15.70
C ILE A 145 3.50 2.96 16.73
N ARG A 146 3.60 2.53 17.99
CA ARG A 146 2.83 3.07 19.10
C ARG A 146 3.12 4.55 19.34
N THR A 147 4.39 4.93 19.37
CA THR A 147 4.84 6.32 19.57
C THR A 147 4.35 7.22 18.45
N LYS A 148 4.58 6.83 17.20
CA LYS A 148 4.11 7.57 16.02
C LYS A 148 2.60 7.69 15.95
N GLY A 149 1.87 6.70 16.44
CA GLY A 149 0.44 6.73 16.53
C GLY A 149 -0.11 7.81 17.47
N ASN A 150 0.55 8.11 18.57
CA ASN A 150 0.11 9.12 19.54
C ASN A 150 0.32 10.55 19.05
N GLU A 151 1.41 10.82 18.32
CA GLU A 151 1.72 12.15 17.78
C GLU A 151 0.63 12.69 16.85
N ALA A 152 -0.14 11.82 16.19
CA ALA A 152 -1.14 12.20 15.20
C ALA A 152 -2.52 12.60 15.78
N ASN A 153 -2.75 12.56 17.10
CA ASN A 153 -4.10 12.69 17.66
C ASN A 153 -4.55 14.09 18.06
N HIS A 154 -3.64 15.04 18.33
CA HIS A 154 -3.98 16.35 18.93
C HIS A 154 -3.49 17.57 18.17
N GLU A 155 -2.60 17.40 17.21
CA GLU A 155 -2.09 18.49 16.37
C GLU A 155 -2.16 18.09 14.89
N ILE A 156 -2.23 19.10 14.00
CA ILE A 156 -2.11 18.85 12.56
C ILE A 156 -0.64 18.55 12.27
N LEU A 157 -0.20 17.33 12.49
CA LEU A 157 1.13 16.85 12.14
C LEU A 157 1.09 16.17 10.77
N LEU A 158 1.84 16.74 9.83
CA LEU A 158 2.05 16.10 8.54
C LEU A 158 3.03 14.93 8.72
N MET A 159 2.54 13.72 8.42
CA MET A 159 3.35 12.51 8.50
C MET A 159 4.35 12.44 7.35
N LYS A 160 5.55 11.94 7.64
CA LYS A 160 6.59 11.75 6.63
C LYS A 160 6.34 10.48 5.82
N LYS A 161 6.98 10.41 4.65
CA LYS A 161 6.93 9.24 3.76
C LYS A 161 7.40 7.97 4.47
N GLU A 162 8.43 8.08 5.28
CA GLU A 162 9.04 6.98 6.03
C GLU A 162 8.06 6.42 7.07
N ASP A 163 7.37 7.28 7.82
CA ASP A 163 6.36 6.87 8.81
C ASP A 163 5.21 6.10 8.15
N ALA A 164 4.75 6.58 6.99
CA ALA A 164 3.69 5.89 6.23
C ALA A 164 4.16 4.52 5.70
N LYS A 165 5.40 4.43 5.20
CA LYS A 165 5.98 3.16 4.74
C LYS A 165 6.07 2.14 5.87
N GLU A 166 6.52 2.55 7.04
CA GLU A 166 6.60 1.65 8.20
C GLU A 166 5.24 1.10 8.59
N LEU A 167 4.23 1.96 8.68
CA LEU A 167 2.88 1.53 9.04
C LEU A 167 2.28 0.58 7.99
N ILE A 168 2.45 0.86 6.70
CA ILE A 168 1.98 -0.04 5.63
C ILE A 168 2.69 -1.39 5.70
N SER A 169 4.01 -1.40 5.91
CA SER A 169 4.77 -2.65 6.05
C SER A 169 4.29 -3.47 7.24
N PHE A 170 4.02 -2.81 8.37
CA PHE A 170 3.46 -3.46 9.55
C PHE A 170 2.06 -4.03 9.29
N CYS A 171 1.17 -3.25 8.67
CA CYS A 171 -0.16 -3.72 8.29
C CYS A 171 -0.08 -4.92 7.32
N GLY A 172 0.77 -4.86 6.29
CA GLY A 172 0.95 -5.95 5.35
C GLY A 172 1.42 -7.25 6.02
N MET A 173 2.38 -7.16 6.95
CA MET A 173 2.82 -8.29 7.76
C MET A 173 1.66 -8.86 8.59
N LEU A 174 0.93 -8.00 9.31
CA LEU A 174 -0.18 -8.42 10.15
C LEU A 174 -1.28 -9.10 9.32
N LEU A 175 -1.65 -8.54 8.19
CA LEU A 175 -2.67 -9.11 7.30
C LEU A 175 -2.25 -10.49 6.76
N LYS A 176 -0.97 -10.69 6.45
CA LYS A 176 -0.45 -12.01 6.06
C LYS A 176 -0.60 -13.04 7.19
N ILE A 177 -0.32 -12.64 8.43
CA ILE A 177 -0.44 -13.52 9.61
C ILE A 177 -1.91 -13.83 9.91
N VAL A 178 -2.78 -12.85 9.82
CA VAL A 178 -4.19 -12.97 10.22
C VAL A 178 -5.04 -13.67 9.16
N TYR A 179 -4.78 -13.43 7.87
CA TYR A 179 -5.62 -13.89 6.76
C TYR A 179 -4.88 -14.81 5.79
N GLU A 180 -3.79 -14.37 5.17
CA GLU A 180 -3.16 -15.09 4.06
C GLU A 180 -2.57 -16.43 4.47
N PHE A 181 -1.79 -16.49 5.55
CA PHE A 181 -1.13 -17.73 5.98
C PHE A 181 -2.13 -18.79 6.48
N PRO A 182 -3.16 -18.46 7.28
CA PRO A 182 -4.21 -19.41 7.64
C PRO A 182 -4.96 -19.96 6.44
N ALA A 183 -5.34 -19.11 5.48
CA ALA A 183 -6.02 -19.53 4.26
C ALA A 183 -5.18 -20.49 3.41
N ARG A 184 -3.86 -20.28 3.31
CA ARG A 184 -2.95 -21.19 2.60
C ARG A 184 -2.87 -22.58 3.24
N ILE A 185 -2.96 -22.68 4.58
CA ILE A 185 -2.96 -23.94 5.30
C ILE A 185 -4.27 -24.69 5.00
N THR A 186 -5.40 -24.01 5.11
CA THR A 186 -6.74 -24.61 4.85
C THR A 186 -6.86 -25.12 3.42
N LYS A 187 -6.38 -24.37 2.43
CA LYS A 187 -6.39 -24.80 1.01
C LYS A 187 -5.56 -26.07 0.77
N LYS A 188 -4.42 -26.23 1.44
CA LYS A 188 -3.59 -27.45 1.32
C LYS A 188 -4.26 -28.68 1.91
N THR A 189 -4.95 -28.56 3.03
CA THR A 189 -5.66 -29.70 3.64
C THR A 189 -6.86 -30.16 2.82
N SER A 190 -7.55 -29.26 2.12
CA SER A 190 -8.69 -29.58 1.24
C SER A 190 -8.30 -30.22 -0.11
N THR A 191 -7.02 -30.12 -0.51
CA THR A 191 -6.54 -30.71 -1.80
C THR A 191 -5.97 -32.13 -1.59
N THR A 192 -5.84 -32.60 -0.36
CA THR A 192 -5.25 -33.91 -0.01
C THR A 192 -6.31 -34.92 0.42
N SER A 193 -7.60 -34.58 0.33
CA SER A 193 -8.77 -35.44 0.56
C SER A 193 -9.42 -35.80 -0.76
#